data_51c02589d7aaed32f0f8947f1233e72a
#
_entry.id   51c02589d7aaed32f0f8947f1233e72a
#
_cell.length_a   1.000
_cell.length_b   1.000
_cell.length_c   1.000
_cell.angle_alpha   90.00
_cell.angle_beta   90.00
_cell.angle_gamma   90.00
#
_symmetry.space_group_name_H-M   'P 1'
#
loop_
_entity.id
_entity.type
_entity.pdbx_description
1 polymer ?
#
loop_
_entity_poly.entity_id
_entity_poly.type
_entity_poly.pdbx_seq_one_letter_code
_entity_poly.pdbx_strand_id
1 'polypeptide(L)'
;MIKVAASLLAADYLKFGEEIERMAAAGADYLHFDVMDGRFVPNITFGPGILKAAARCSLPLDAHLMIVEPEKYVGDFAEAGAEIITIHAEATNHLHRAIQQIHTLGCKAGVSLNPATDPACLRYIIGDVDLVLVMTVNPGFGGQKLIPRAVDKIAEIKKMIDAAGSRTIIEVDGGVNTETAVPIVQNGATLLVAGSALYGAKDAKAFVDAIHSL
;
A
#
# COMPACT_ATOMS: atom_id res chain seq x y z
N MET A 1 12.57 10.32 6.03
CA MET A 1 12.82 10.08 4.58
C MET A 1 11.54 9.49 4.01
N ILE A 2 11.02 10.08 2.94
CA ILE A 2 9.84 9.59 2.24
C ILE A 2 10.26 8.40 1.39
N LYS A 3 9.40 7.40 1.30
CA LYS A 3 9.62 6.16 0.55
C LYS A 3 8.63 6.01 -0.59
N VAL A 4 9.01 5.24 -1.61
CA VAL A 4 8.20 4.94 -2.80
C VAL A 4 7.96 3.45 -2.90
N ALA A 5 6.69 3.05 -2.98
CA ALA A 5 6.25 1.70 -3.34
C ALA A 5 5.78 1.69 -4.81
N ALA A 6 6.40 0.88 -5.64
CA ALA A 6 6.04 0.78 -7.05
C ALA A 6 4.88 -0.20 -7.24
N SER A 7 3.67 0.30 -7.60
CA SER A 7 2.49 -0.55 -7.82
C SER A 7 2.60 -1.33 -9.13
N LEU A 8 2.74 -2.64 -9.00
CA LEU A 8 2.82 -3.56 -10.13
C LEU A 8 1.53 -3.69 -10.94
N LEU A 9 0.43 -3.11 -10.46
CA LEU A 9 -0.82 -3.00 -11.22
C LEU A 9 -0.64 -2.20 -12.52
N ALA A 10 0.35 -1.28 -12.56
CA ALA A 10 0.65 -0.44 -13.72
C ALA A 10 1.77 -1.00 -14.63
N ALA A 11 2.35 -2.15 -14.31
CA ALA A 11 3.44 -2.76 -15.07
C ALA A 11 2.96 -3.37 -16.39
N ASP A 12 3.87 -3.50 -17.36
CA ASP A 12 3.66 -4.34 -18.54
C ASP A 12 3.79 -5.81 -18.14
N TYR A 13 2.67 -6.53 -18.06
CA TYR A 13 2.65 -7.93 -17.63
C TYR A 13 3.40 -8.89 -18.55
N LEU A 14 3.62 -8.53 -19.83
CA LEU A 14 4.45 -9.31 -20.74
C LEU A 14 5.94 -9.19 -20.42
N LYS A 15 6.33 -8.16 -19.63
CA LYS A 15 7.70 -7.86 -19.23
C LYS A 15 7.85 -7.75 -17.71
N PHE A 16 7.03 -8.48 -16.97
CA PHE A 16 6.86 -8.27 -15.54
C PHE A 16 8.19 -8.29 -14.75
N GLY A 17 9.11 -9.23 -15.07
CA GLY A 17 10.43 -9.28 -14.46
C GLY A 17 11.29 -8.06 -14.78
N GLU A 18 11.29 -7.62 -16.05
CA GLU A 18 12.04 -6.42 -16.48
C GLU A 18 11.50 -5.16 -15.81
N GLU A 19 10.19 -5.05 -15.64
CA GLU A 19 9.54 -3.94 -14.95
C GLU A 19 9.91 -3.90 -13.46
N ILE A 20 9.98 -5.04 -12.79
CA ILE A 20 10.46 -5.13 -11.40
C ILE A 20 11.91 -4.64 -11.29
N GLU A 21 12.79 -5.14 -12.16
CA GLU A 21 14.21 -4.71 -12.19
C GLU A 21 14.35 -3.22 -12.49
N ARG A 22 13.52 -2.68 -13.41
CA ARG A 22 13.47 -1.27 -13.74
C ARG A 22 13.09 -0.41 -12.53
N MET A 23 12.09 -0.83 -11.73
CA MET A 23 11.69 -0.10 -10.52
C MET A 23 12.76 -0.17 -9.43
N ALA A 24 13.40 -1.32 -9.26
CA ALA A 24 14.52 -1.47 -8.33
C ALA A 24 15.70 -0.56 -8.73
N ALA A 25 16.07 -0.52 -10.02
CA ALA A 25 17.11 0.36 -10.54
C ALA A 25 16.75 1.86 -10.44
N ALA A 26 15.47 2.21 -10.49
CA ALA A 26 14.98 3.56 -10.27
C ALA A 26 15.07 4.00 -8.79
N GLY A 27 15.29 3.08 -7.86
CA GLY A 27 15.42 3.37 -6.43
C GLY A 27 14.10 3.28 -5.66
N ALA A 28 13.10 2.58 -6.16
CA ALA A 28 11.90 2.26 -5.38
C ALA A 28 12.27 1.49 -4.11
N ASP A 29 11.56 1.73 -3.01
CA ASP A 29 11.81 1.10 -1.71
C ASP A 29 11.05 -0.20 -1.51
N TYR A 30 9.88 -0.34 -2.16
CA TYR A 30 8.98 -1.49 -2.09
C TYR A 30 8.38 -1.81 -3.46
N LEU A 31 7.99 -3.07 -3.66
CA LEU A 31 7.04 -3.47 -4.68
C LEU A 31 5.66 -3.61 -4.06
N HIS A 32 4.68 -2.90 -4.58
CA HIS A 32 3.30 -2.92 -4.09
C HIS A 32 2.43 -3.81 -4.98
N PHE A 33 1.76 -4.79 -4.35
CA PHE A 33 0.89 -5.76 -5.01
C PHE A 33 -0.57 -5.49 -4.67
N ASP A 34 -1.32 -4.98 -5.61
CA ASP A 34 -2.76 -4.78 -5.54
C ASP A 34 -3.50 -6.10 -5.82
N VAL A 35 -3.79 -6.86 -4.76
CA VAL A 35 -4.46 -8.16 -4.85
C VAL A 35 -5.97 -7.97 -4.82
N MET A 36 -6.67 -8.41 -5.86
CA MET A 36 -8.09 -8.19 -6.07
C MET A 36 -8.81 -9.50 -6.42
N ASP A 37 -10.00 -9.72 -5.84
CA ASP A 37 -10.77 -10.98 -5.96
C ASP A 37 -12.05 -10.87 -6.80
N GLY A 38 -12.37 -9.69 -7.33
CA GLY A 38 -13.61 -9.45 -8.08
C GLY A 38 -14.87 -9.39 -7.20
N ARG A 39 -14.73 -9.40 -5.86
CA ARG A 39 -15.83 -9.33 -4.90
C ARG A 39 -15.74 -8.09 -4.00
N PHE A 40 -14.60 -7.84 -3.39
CA PHE A 40 -14.35 -6.62 -2.62
C PHE A 40 -14.25 -5.42 -3.55
N VAL A 41 -13.59 -5.60 -4.69
CA VAL A 41 -13.50 -4.63 -5.80
C VAL A 41 -13.91 -5.28 -7.12
N PRO A 42 -14.40 -4.51 -8.12
CA PRO A 42 -14.87 -5.06 -9.39
C PRO A 42 -13.73 -5.35 -10.38
N ASN A 43 -12.65 -5.94 -9.92
CA ASN A 43 -11.48 -6.32 -10.70
C ASN A 43 -10.82 -7.57 -10.10
N ILE A 44 -10.08 -8.33 -10.91
CA ILE A 44 -9.30 -9.51 -10.50
C ILE A 44 -7.87 -9.29 -10.97
N THR A 45 -6.88 -9.51 -10.10
CA THR A 45 -5.47 -9.27 -10.43
C THR A 45 -4.59 -10.45 -10.06
N PHE A 46 -3.74 -10.28 -9.06
CA PHE A 46 -2.69 -11.21 -8.69
C PHE A 46 -3.09 -12.13 -7.55
N GLY A 47 -2.44 -13.27 -7.47
CA GLY A 47 -2.48 -14.15 -6.32
C GLY A 47 -1.07 -14.39 -5.74
N PRO A 48 -0.95 -15.21 -4.68
CA PRO A 48 0.32 -15.50 -3.99
C PRO A 48 1.41 -16.04 -4.91
N GLY A 49 1.03 -16.74 -5.99
CA GLY A 49 1.98 -17.31 -6.96
C GLY A 49 2.83 -16.27 -7.68
N ILE A 50 2.24 -15.13 -8.06
CA ILE A 50 2.95 -14.01 -8.70
C ILE A 50 3.85 -13.31 -7.68
N LEU A 51 3.36 -13.09 -6.47
CA LEU A 51 4.14 -12.51 -5.38
C LEU A 51 5.37 -13.37 -5.05
N LYS A 52 5.21 -14.69 -4.96
CA LYS A 52 6.31 -15.65 -4.76
C LYS A 52 7.37 -15.58 -5.87
N ALA A 53 6.96 -15.37 -7.12
CA ALA A 53 7.91 -15.19 -8.22
C ALA A 53 8.70 -13.87 -8.06
N ALA A 54 8.05 -12.78 -7.66
CA ALA A 54 8.66 -11.49 -7.42
C ALA A 54 9.54 -11.45 -6.15
N ALA A 55 9.33 -12.35 -5.19
CA ALA A 55 10.18 -12.46 -3.99
C ALA A 55 11.65 -12.81 -4.28
N ARG A 56 11.98 -13.10 -5.54
CA ARG A 56 13.37 -13.28 -6.00
C ARG A 56 14.09 -11.96 -6.27
N CYS A 57 13.36 -10.84 -6.34
CA CYS A 57 13.97 -9.52 -6.51
C CYS A 57 14.54 -8.99 -5.18
N SER A 58 15.28 -7.89 -5.26
CA SER A 58 15.93 -7.27 -4.10
C SER A 58 15.04 -6.36 -3.27
N LEU A 59 13.83 -6.06 -3.74
CA LEU A 59 12.91 -5.15 -3.05
C LEU A 59 11.97 -5.91 -2.12
N PRO A 60 11.68 -5.38 -0.93
CA PRO A 60 10.65 -5.93 -0.05
C PRO A 60 9.27 -5.82 -0.69
N LEU A 61 8.40 -6.80 -0.37
CA LEU A 61 7.09 -6.94 -0.96
C LEU A 61 6.00 -6.45 0.01
N ASP A 62 5.17 -5.54 -0.47
CA ASP A 62 4.01 -5.01 0.21
C ASP A 62 2.75 -5.54 -0.48
N ALA A 63 2.00 -6.39 0.21
CA ALA A 63 0.79 -7.05 -0.31
C ALA A 63 -0.46 -6.35 0.21
N HIS A 64 -1.12 -5.60 -0.66
CA HIS A 64 -2.38 -4.91 -0.39
C HIS A 64 -3.57 -5.79 -0.81
N LEU A 65 -4.29 -6.34 0.16
CA LEU A 65 -5.36 -7.32 -0.05
C LEU A 65 -6.73 -6.65 -0.16
N MET A 66 -7.14 -6.32 -1.36
CA MET A 66 -8.50 -5.88 -1.72
C MET A 66 -9.40 -7.10 -1.99
N ILE A 67 -9.56 -7.96 -0.99
CA ILE A 67 -10.30 -9.21 -1.07
C ILE A 67 -11.24 -9.36 0.13
N VAL A 68 -12.32 -10.11 -0.01
CA VAL A 68 -13.21 -10.44 1.12
C VAL A 68 -12.59 -11.51 2.01
N GLU A 69 -12.82 -11.41 3.33
CA GLU A 69 -12.33 -12.36 4.34
C GLU A 69 -10.81 -12.61 4.23
N PRO A 70 -9.96 -11.53 4.21
CA PRO A 70 -8.52 -11.63 3.96
C PRO A 70 -7.79 -12.53 4.94
N GLU A 71 -8.32 -12.71 6.17
CA GLU A 71 -7.80 -13.60 7.20
C GLU A 71 -7.66 -15.06 6.76
N LYS A 72 -8.38 -15.46 5.72
CA LYS A 72 -8.27 -16.81 5.13
C LYS A 72 -7.02 -16.98 4.26
N TYR A 73 -6.42 -15.88 3.79
CA TYR A 73 -5.38 -15.88 2.77
C TYR A 73 -4.05 -15.25 3.23
N VAL A 74 -4.03 -14.51 4.35
CA VAL A 74 -2.79 -13.86 4.84
C VAL A 74 -1.62 -14.84 5.00
N GLY A 75 -1.90 -16.12 5.34
CA GLY A 75 -0.89 -17.17 5.42
C GLY A 75 -0.21 -17.45 4.09
N ASP A 76 -0.98 -17.50 3.01
CA ASP A 76 -0.46 -17.78 1.66
C ASP A 76 0.46 -16.64 1.17
N PHE A 77 0.11 -15.38 1.50
CA PHE A 77 0.92 -14.21 1.14
C PHE A 77 2.19 -14.11 2.00
N ALA A 78 2.12 -14.45 3.30
CA ALA A 78 3.29 -14.54 4.16
C ALA A 78 4.27 -15.61 3.66
N GLU A 79 3.77 -16.83 3.32
CA GLU A 79 4.59 -17.91 2.75
C GLU A 79 5.17 -17.53 1.38
N ALA A 80 4.46 -16.71 0.61
CA ALA A 80 4.94 -16.20 -0.68
C ALA A 80 6.05 -15.14 -0.54
N GLY A 81 6.32 -14.63 0.68
CA GLY A 81 7.41 -13.71 0.97
C GLY A 81 7.01 -12.24 1.12
N ALA A 82 5.76 -11.95 1.43
CA ALA A 82 5.34 -10.59 1.79
C ALA A 82 6.04 -10.12 3.07
N GLU A 83 6.62 -8.92 3.06
CA GLU A 83 7.12 -8.26 4.27
C GLU A 83 6.00 -7.52 5.00
N ILE A 84 5.12 -6.88 4.22
CA ILE A 84 3.94 -6.17 4.71
C ILE A 84 2.71 -6.84 4.12
N ILE A 85 1.68 -7.07 4.94
CA ILE A 85 0.36 -7.52 4.48
C ILE A 85 -0.65 -6.52 4.99
N THR A 86 -1.28 -5.81 4.06
CA THR A 86 -2.27 -4.77 4.32
C THR A 86 -3.66 -5.28 3.96
N ILE A 87 -4.58 -5.26 4.94
CA ILE A 87 -5.97 -5.66 4.76
C ILE A 87 -6.91 -4.48 4.95
N HIS A 88 -8.04 -4.47 4.26
CA HIS A 88 -9.06 -3.44 4.45
C HIS A 88 -9.83 -3.63 5.75
N ALA A 89 -10.03 -2.53 6.49
CA ALA A 89 -10.88 -2.54 7.69
C ALA A 89 -12.32 -3.01 7.38
N GLU A 90 -12.78 -2.75 6.17
CA GLU A 90 -14.11 -3.10 5.67
C GLU A 90 -14.24 -4.57 5.22
N ALA A 91 -13.13 -5.28 5.09
CA ALA A 91 -13.09 -6.64 4.51
C ALA A 91 -13.20 -7.75 5.56
N THR A 92 -13.10 -7.43 6.85
CA THR A 92 -13.13 -8.40 7.95
C THR A 92 -14.01 -7.92 9.10
N ASN A 93 -14.66 -8.87 9.78
CA ASN A 93 -15.45 -8.60 10.98
C ASN A 93 -14.58 -8.53 12.26
N HIS A 94 -13.32 -8.99 12.19
CA HIS A 94 -12.44 -9.14 13.35
C HIS A 94 -11.05 -8.55 13.08
N LEU A 95 -11.01 -7.24 12.75
CA LEU A 95 -9.81 -6.55 12.31
C LEU A 95 -8.60 -6.77 13.25
N HIS A 96 -8.77 -6.59 14.56
CA HIS A 96 -7.69 -6.80 15.54
C HIS A 96 -7.14 -8.25 15.50
N ARG A 97 -8.03 -9.27 15.37
CA ARG A 97 -7.59 -10.67 15.25
C ARG A 97 -6.77 -10.90 13.98
N ALA A 98 -7.17 -10.30 12.86
CA ALA A 98 -6.46 -10.41 11.60
C ALA A 98 -5.06 -9.76 11.66
N ILE A 99 -4.93 -8.61 12.35
CA ILE A 99 -3.64 -7.96 12.64
C ILE A 99 -2.72 -8.92 13.44
N GLN A 100 -3.24 -9.51 14.53
CA GLN A 100 -2.48 -10.48 15.33
C GLN A 100 -2.05 -11.71 14.52
N GLN A 101 -2.91 -12.19 13.63
CA GLN A 101 -2.60 -13.31 12.73
C GLN A 101 -1.42 -12.96 11.80
N ILE A 102 -1.42 -11.77 11.19
CA ILE A 102 -0.33 -11.30 10.33
C ILE A 102 0.99 -11.22 11.12
N HIS A 103 0.97 -10.67 12.33
CA HIS A 103 2.15 -10.64 13.20
C HIS A 103 2.67 -12.03 13.57
N THR A 104 1.77 -12.99 13.85
CA THR A 104 2.14 -14.37 14.15
C THR A 104 2.85 -15.05 12.98
N LEU A 105 2.56 -14.63 11.76
CA LEU A 105 3.23 -15.09 10.53
C LEU A 105 4.58 -14.39 10.27
N GLY A 106 4.98 -13.44 11.13
CA GLY A 106 6.25 -12.72 11.02
C GLY A 106 6.22 -11.54 10.05
N CYS A 107 5.05 -11.16 9.55
CA CYS A 107 4.87 -10.01 8.66
C CYS A 107 4.47 -8.75 9.43
N LYS A 108 4.72 -7.58 8.85
CA LYS A 108 4.16 -6.31 9.31
C LYS A 108 2.68 -6.24 8.94
N ALA A 109 1.85 -5.81 9.87
CA ALA A 109 0.40 -5.71 9.67
C ALA A 109 0.00 -4.28 9.26
N GLY A 110 -0.57 -4.17 8.04
CA GLY A 110 -1.16 -2.94 7.53
C GLY A 110 -2.69 -2.97 7.58
N VAL A 111 -3.29 -1.81 7.80
CA VAL A 111 -4.75 -1.61 7.71
C VAL A 111 -5.05 -0.53 6.68
N SER A 112 -5.82 -0.89 5.65
CA SER A 112 -6.29 0.03 4.62
C SER A 112 -7.68 0.58 4.94
N LEU A 113 -7.91 1.86 4.62
CA LEU A 113 -9.19 2.54 4.75
C LEU A 113 -9.66 3.08 3.40
N ASN A 114 -10.86 2.70 2.98
CA ASN A 114 -11.52 3.28 1.81
C ASN A 114 -11.76 4.79 1.97
N PRO A 115 -11.97 5.55 0.87
CA PRO A 115 -12.17 7.01 0.96
C PRO A 115 -13.28 7.44 1.92
N ALA A 116 -14.36 6.66 2.04
CA ALA A 116 -15.50 6.98 2.90
C ALA A 116 -15.37 6.47 4.36
N THR A 117 -14.37 5.63 4.67
CA THR A 117 -14.23 5.01 6.00
C THR A 117 -13.62 5.99 7.00
N ASP A 118 -14.28 6.15 8.15
CA ASP A 118 -13.81 7.01 9.24
C ASP A 118 -12.54 6.42 9.90
N PRO A 119 -11.46 7.19 10.05
CA PRO A 119 -10.25 6.76 10.77
C PRO A 119 -10.49 6.36 12.23
N ALA A 120 -11.59 6.79 12.84
CA ALA A 120 -11.94 6.44 14.21
C ALA A 120 -12.01 4.92 14.48
N CYS A 121 -12.19 4.09 13.45
CA CYS A 121 -12.13 2.62 13.56
C CYS A 121 -10.75 2.12 14.03
N LEU A 122 -9.69 2.90 13.86
CA LEU A 122 -8.33 2.58 14.29
C LEU A 122 -8.05 2.93 15.74
N ARG A 123 -8.91 3.70 16.41
CA ARG A 123 -8.65 4.31 17.72
C ARG A 123 -8.11 3.34 18.77
N TYR A 124 -8.63 2.14 18.82
CA TYR A 124 -8.29 1.14 19.83
C TYR A 124 -7.21 0.14 19.39
N ILE A 125 -6.75 0.24 18.14
CA ILE A 125 -5.80 -0.71 17.56
C ILE A 125 -4.59 -0.03 16.93
N ILE A 126 -4.53 1.31 16.93
CA ILE A 126 -3.46 2.06 16.25
C ILE A 126 -2.06 1.72 16.78
N GLY A 127 -1.93 1.31 18.03
CA GLY A 127 -0.69 0.86 18.63
C GLY A 127 -0.24 -0.54 18.20
N ASP A 128 -1.15 -1.31 17.62
CA ASP A 128 -0.91 -2.69 17.16
C ASP A 128 -0.73 -2.78 15.64
N VAL A 129 -0.79 -1.65 14.93
CA VAL A 129 -0.71 -1.57 13.47
C VAL A 129 0.66 -1.01 13.07
N ASP A 130 1.37 -1.69 12.15
CA ASP A 130 2.66 -1.21 11.64
C ASP A 130 2.48 -0.16 10.54
N LEU A 131 1.38 -0.25 9.79
CA LEU A 131 1.11 0.59 8.65
C LEU A 131 -0.39 0.88 8.50
N VAL A 132 -0.75 2.15 8.25
CA VAL A 132 -2.10 2.53 7.81
C VAL A 132 -2.03 3.01 6.38
N LEU A 133 -2.74 2.30 5.49
CA LEU A 133 -2.88 2.67 4.08
C LEU A 133 -4.15 3.52 3.90
N VAL A 134 -3.97 4.75 3.46
CA VAL A 134 -5.07 5.66 3.10
C VAL A 134 -5.34 5.56 1.61
N MET A 135 -6.49 5.01 1.24
CA MET A 135 -6.96 5.05 -0.14
C MET A 135 -7.40 6.46 -0.50
N THR A 136 -6.72 7.08 -1.45
CA THR A 136 -7.07 8.41 -1.99
C THR A 136 -7.83 8.33 -3.30
N VAL A 137 -8.19 7.13 -3.72
CA VAL A 137 -9.12 6.80 -4.81
C VAL A 137 -10.04 5.67 -4.37
N ASN A 138 -11.12 5.38 -5.10
CA ASN A 138 -11.85 4.13 -4.88
C ASN A 138 -11.00 2.95 -5.35
N PRO A 139 -10.75 1.92 -4.49
CA PRO A 139 -9.92 0.79 -4.87
C PRO A 139 -10.49 0.00 -6.05
N GLY A 140 -9.62 -0.69 -6.81
CA GLY A 140 -10.00 -1.58 -7.91
C GLY A 140 -9.37 -1.27 -9.27
N PHE A 141 -8.99 -0.01 -9.54
CA PHE A 141 -8.40 0.37 -10.84
C PHE A 141 -7.28 1.40 -10.67
N GLY A 142 -6.23 1.28 -11.48
CA GLY A 142 -5.17 2.26 -11.58
C GLY A 142 -5.56 3.52 -12.39
N GLY A 143 -4.71 4.54 -12.37
CA GLY A 143 -4.84 5.75 -13.20
C GLY A 143 -5.95 6.71 -12.80
N GLN A 144 -6.54 6.56 -11.63
CA GLN A 144 -7.59 7.44 -11.11
C GLN A 144 -7.02 8.78 -10.60
N LYS A 145 -7.86 9.80 -10.59
CA LYS A 145 -7.53 11.09 -9.97
C LYS A 145 -7.73 11.01 -8.46
N LEU A 146 -6.79 11.58 -7.73
CA LEU A 146 -6.82 11.72 -6.28
C LEU A 146 -8.12 12.44 -5.83
N ILE A 147 -8.75 11.91 -4.77
CA ILE A 147 -9.89 12.51 -4.07
C ILE A 147 -9.34 13.50 -3.04
N PRO A 148 -9.49 14.83 -3.21
CA PRO A 148 -8.82 15.80 -2.34
C PRO A 148 -9.14 15.63 -0.84
N ARG A 149 -10.41 15.37 -0.50
CA ARG A 149 -10.83 15.15 0.90
C ARG A 149 -10.23 13.91 1.56
N ALA A 150 -9.78 12.93 0.80
CA ALA A 150 -9.09 11.77 1.36
C ALA A 150 -7.70 12.13 1.91
N VAL A 151 -7.10 13.23 1.45
CA VAL A 151 -5.83 13.75 1.97
C VAL A 151 -5.98 14.28 3.41
N ASP A 152 -7.13 14.87 3.75
CA ASP A 152 -7.40 15.38 5.11
C ASP A 152 -7.35 14.24 6.16
N LYS A 153 -7.76 13.02 5.75
CA LYS A 153 -7.71 11.81 6.58
C LYS A 153 -6.29 11.47 7.06
N ILE A 154 -5.27 11.75 6.24
CA ILE A 154 -3.86 11.51 6.59
C ILE A 154 -3.49 12.27 7.86
N ALA A 155 -3.86 13.55 7.95
CA ALA A 155 -3.57 14.38 9.13
C ALA A 155 -4.34 13.90 10.39
N GLU A 156 -5.55 13.35 10.23
CA GLU A 156 -6.31 12.77 11.34
C GLU A 156 -5.62 11.51 11.87
N ILE A 157 -5.20 10.61 10.99
CA ILE A 157 -4.46 9.39 11.35
C ILE A 157 -3.11 9.76 11.99
N LYS A 158 -2.40 10.74 11.44
CA LYS A 158 -1.14 11.23 12.01
C LYS A 158 -1.31 11.68 13.47
N LYS A 159 -2.37 12.44 13.77
CA LYS A 159 -2.70 12.85 15.14
C LYS A 159 -2.96 11.67 16.07
N MET A 160 -3.65 10.63 15.56
CA MET A 160 -3.93 9.41 16.34
C MET A 160 -2.64 8.64 16.66
N ILE A 161 -1.75 8.51 15.67
CA ILE A 161 -0.42 7.88 15.84
C ILE A 161 0.41 8.62 16.88
N ASP A 162 0.48 9.96 16.79
CA ASP A 162 1.24 10.79 17.71
C ASP A 162 0.67 10.71 19.13
N ALA A 163 -0.65 10.76 19.28
CA ALA A 163 -1.31 10.66 20.58
C ALA A 163 -1.11 9.28 21.24
N ALA A 164 -0.97 8.21 20.43
CA ALA A 164 -0.69 6.87 20.92
C ALA A 164 0.81 6.62 21.18
N GLY A 165 1.70 7.53 20.76
CA GLY A 165 3.15 7.31 20.78
C GLY A 165 3.59 6.14 19.88
N SER A 166 2.80 5.82 18.86
CA SER A 166 3.06 4.72 17.94
C SER A 166 4.09 5.09 16.89
N ARG A 167 4.73 4.06 16.30
CA ARG A 167 5.64 4.17 15.14
C ARG A 167 4.98 3.77 13.82
N THR A 168 3.67 3.67 13.80
CA THR A 168 2.87 3.30 12.63
C THR A 168 3.21 4.19 11.43
N ILE A 169 3.48 3.58 10.30
CA ILE A 169 3.74 4.26 9.03
C ILE A 169 2.41 4.66 8.40
N ILE A 170 2.34 5.84 7.78
CA ILE A 170 1.21 6.20 6.93
C ILE A 170 1.63 6.00 5.48
N GLU A 171 0.95 5.10 4.80
CA GLU A 171 1.03 4.86 3.38
C GLU A 171 -0.17 5.48 2.66
N VAL A 172 0.04 5.91 1.42
CA VAL A 172 -1.04 6.48 0.59
C VAL A 172 -1.03 5.82 -0.79
N ASP A 173 -2.19 5.34 -1.22
CA ASP A 173 -2.40 4.81 -2.57
C ASP A 173 -3.56 5.51 -3.27
N GLY A 174 -3.28 5.92 -4.52
CA GLY A 174 -4.25 6.48 -5.44
C GLY A 174 -3.93 7.89 -5.93
N GLY A 175 -3.68 8.04 -7.24
CA GLY A 175 -3.44 9.31 -7.89
C GLY A 175 -2.15 10.01 -7.47
N VAL A 176 -1.17 9.27 -6.96
CA VAL A 176 0.14 9.79 -6.56
C VAL A 176 0.98 10.15 -7.78
N ASN A 177 1.50 11.37 -7.79
CA ASN A 177 2.49 11.89 -8.72
C ASN A 177 3.34 12.96 -8.00
N THR A 178 4.30 13.58 -8.66
CA THR A 178 5.21 14.57 -8.06
C THR A 178 4.50 15.82 -7.52
N GLU A 179 3.32 16.17 -8.06
CA GLU A 179 2.54 17.33 -7.59
C GLU A 179 1.65 16.94 -6.40
N THR A 180 0.92 15.82 -6.51
CA THR A 180 0.02 15.35 -5.45
C THR A 180 0.77 14.81 -4.24
N ALA A 181 2.01 14.35 -4.38
CA ALA A 181 2.86 13.90 -3.28
C ALA A 181 3.12 15.00 -2.24
N VAL A 182 3.25 16.26 -2.67
CA VAL A 182 3.56 17.39 -1.76
C VAL A 182 2.51 17.51 -0.63
N PRO A 183 1.22 17.73 -0.90
CA PRO A 183 0.22 17.80 0.17
C PRO A 183 0.05 16.49 0.94
N ILE A 184 0.27 15.33 0.32
CA ILE A 184 0.21 14.01 0.97
C ILE A 184 1.29 13.92 2.07
N VAL A 185 2.54 14.26 1.73
CA VAL A 185 3.67 14.25 2.67
C VAL A 185 3.51 15.30 3.76
N GLN A 186 3.06 16.51 3.40
CA GLN A 186 2.79 17.59 4.37
C GLN A 186 1.73 17.20 5.42
N ASN A 187 0.80 16.31 5.09
CA ASN A 187 -0.18 15.78 6.03
C ASN A 187 0.34 14.58 6.86
N GLY A 188 1.56 14.09 6.61
CA GLY A 188 2.23 13.11 7.46
C GLY A 188 2.44 11.72 6.87
N ALA A 189 2.13 11.50 5.59
CA ALA A 189 2.47 10.24 4.91
C ALA A 189 3.98 10.13 4.71
N THR A 190 4.50 8.90 4.81
CA THR A 190 5.93 8.60 4.65
C THR A 190 6.22 7.47 3.67
N LEU A 191 5.18 6.80 3.16
CA LEU A 191 5.26 5.79 2.10
C LEU A 191 4.20 6.12 1.04
N LEU A 192 4.61 6.24 -0.22
CA LEU A 192 3.74 6.63 -1.32
C LEU A 192 3.70 5.54 -2.38
N VAL A 193 2.51 5.02 -2.67
CA VAL A 193 2.30 4.05 -3.75
C VAL A 193 2.17 4.78 -5.07
N ALA A 194 3.09 4.55 -5.99
CA ALA A 194 3.12 5.15 -7.30
C ALA A 194 2.95 4.09 -8.40
N GLY A 195 1.86 4.17 -9.15
CA GLY A 195 1.55 3.30 -10.29
C GLY A 195 1.77 4.01 -11.62
N SER A 196 0.68 4.34 -12.32
CA SER A 196 0.71 4.86 -13.69
C SER A 196 1.61 6.07 -13.90
N ALA A 197 1.74 6.96 -12.92
CA ALA A 197 2.63 8.12 -13.02
C ALA A 197 4.11 7.73 -13.03
N LEU A 198 4.52 6.75 -12.22
CA LEU A 198 5.89 6.23 -12.15
C LEU A 198 6.22 5.38 -13.38
N TYR A 199 5.35 4.42 -13.74
CA TYR A 199 5.59 3.52 -14.88
C TYR A 199 5.57 4.25 -16.21
N GLY A 200 4.77 5.33 -16.35
CA GLY A 200 4.70 6.20 -17.51
C GLY A 200 5.73 7.33 -17.54
N ALA A 201 6.54 7.48 -16.49
CA ALA A 201 7.57 8.51 -16.44
C ALA A 201 8.66 8.25 -17.49
N LYS A 202 9.12 9.31 -18.18
CA LYS A 202 10.26 9.23 -19.11
C LYS A 202 11.55 8.83 -18.40
N ASP A 203 11.70 9.24 -17.15
CA ASP A 203 12.80 8.91 -16.24
C ASP A 203 12.22 8.52 -14.89
N ALA A 204 12.12 7.21 -14.64
CA ALA A 204 11.59 6.67 -13.41
C ALA A 204 12.48 7.01 -12.20
N LYS A 205 13.81 7.07 -12.41
CA LYS A 205 14.74 7.46 -11.35
C LYS A 205 14.52 8.90 -10.92
N ALA A 206 14.42 9.82 -11.85
CA ALA A 206 14.15 11.23 -11.53
C ALA A 206 12.80 11.40 -10.81
N PHE A 207 11.78 10.59 -11.16
CA PHE A 207 10.50 10.58 -10.45
C PHE A 207 10.68 10.13 -8.98
N VAL A 208 11.39 9.02 -8.74
CA VAL A 208 11.63 8.51 -7.39
C VAL A 208 12.47 9.50 -6.57
N ASP A 209 13.54 10.02 -7.13
CA ASP A 209 14.40 11.02 -6.47
C ASP A 209 13.59 12.28 -6.07
N ALA A 210 12.65 12.73 -6.92
CA ALA A 210 11.78 13.86 -6.62
C ALA A 210 10.87 13.61 -5.41
N ILE A 211 10.32 12.38 -5.28
CA ILE A 211 9.52 11.99 -4.12
C ILE A 211 10.39 11.87 -2.86
N HIS A 212 11.57 11.24 -2.96
CA HIS A 212 12.50 11.09 -1.83
C HIS A 212 12.98 12.44 -1.26
N SER A 213 12.99 13.50 -2.09
CA SER A 213 13.43 14.83 -1.69
C SER A 213 12.40 15.66 -0.91
N LEU A 214 11.14 15.18 -0.80
CA LEU A 214 10.08 15.82 -0.03
C LEU A 214 10.26 15.57 1.46
#